data_1d642b36098c62b0f94d8e098822d169
#
_entry.id   1d642b36098c62b0f94d8e098822d169
#
_cell.length_a   1.000
_cell.length_b   1.000
_cell.length_c   1.000
_cell.angle_alpha   90.00
_cell.angle_beta   90.00
_cell.angle_gamma   90.00
#
_symmetry.space_group_name_H-M   'P 1'
#
loop_
_entity.id
_entity.type
_entity.pdbx_description
1 polymer ?
#
loop_
_entity_poly.entity_id
_entity_poly.type
_entity_poly.pdbx_seq_one_letter_code
_entity_poly.pdbx_strand_id
1 'polypeptide(L)'
;MHWNALEIDHPEWPTTIENFEAKSQVAGEVAQRLKDGDVVGVGSGSTSMLALHALAQEAQRHQWRFSAITTSLEMAIACAELGVPTTSLIQQRPDWSFDGADEVDDALDMIKGRGGAMLREKLILASSPERYILIDQSKRVT
;
A
#
# COMPACT_ATOMS: atom_id res chain seq x y z
N MET A 1 29.20 17.15 8.18
CA MET A 1 28.32 16.94 7.05
C MET A 1 26.90 17.04 7.61
N HIS A 2 26.16 18.10 7.29
CA HIS A 2 24.79 18.28 7.77
C HIS A 2 23.86 17.61 6.75
N TRP A 3 23.24 16.53 7.14
CA TRP A 3 22.26 15.77 6.32
C TRP A 3 20.97 16.57 6.02
N ASN A 4 20.76 17.70 6.72
CA ASN A 4 19.60 18.57 6.55
C ASN A 4 19.64 19.44 5.27
N ALA A 5 20.68 19.28 4.43
CA ALA A 5 20.84 20.06 3.19
C ALA A 5 20.52 19.24 1.93
N LEU A 6 20.06 18.01 2.05
CA LEU A 6 19.49 17.28 0.93
C LEU A 6 18.02 17.70 0.83
N GLU A 7 17.73 18.71 0.01
CA GLU A 7 16.40 18.86 -0.57
C GLU A 7 16.17 17.62 -1.43
N ILE A 8 15.53 16.62 -0.84
CA ILE A 8 15.01 15.49 -1.61
C ILE A 8 13.79 16.06 -2.30
N ASP A 9 13.86 16.26 -3.61
CA ASP A 9 12.67 16.49 -4.42
C ASP A 9 11.72 15.33 -4.14
N HIS A 10 10.60 15.63 -3.49
CA HIS A 10 9.57 14.64 -3.28
C HIS A 10 9.10 14.13 -4.63
N PRO A 11 8.97 12.82 -4.82
CA PRO A 11 8.46 12.29 -6.09
C PRO A 11 7.12 12.94 -6.39
N GLU A 12 7.00 13.59 -7.55
CA GLU A 12 5.72 14.11 -8.01
C GLU A 12 4.78 12.92 -8.22
N TRP A 13 3.74 12.86 -7.42
CA TRP A 13 2.69 11.87 -7.61
C TRP A 13 2.01 12.12 -8.96
N PRO A 14 1.66 11.07 -9.72
CA PRO A 14 0.96 11.25 -10.97
C PRO A 14 -0.31 12.07 -10.73
N THR A 15 -0.41 13.20 -11.44
CA THR A 15 -1.55 14.11 -11.34
C THR A 15 -2.87 13.49 -11.82
N THR A 16 -2.78 12.37 -12.55
CA THR A 16 -3.93 11.62 -13.05
C THR A 16 -3.75 10.13 -12.78
N ILE A 17 -4.71 9.54 -12.09
CA ILE A 17 -4.78 8.10 -11.84
C ILE A 17 -5.86 7.52 -12.78
N GLU A 18 -5.47 6.60 -13.64
CA GLU A 18 -6.42 5.86 -14.47
C GLU A 18 -7.39 5.07 -13.58
N ASN A 19 -8.67 5.01 -13.97
CA ASN A 19 -9.75 4.34 -13.25
C ASN A 19 -9.87 4.79 -11.77
N PHE A 20 -9.69 6.08 -11.53
CA PHE A 20 -9.64 6.67 -10.18
C PHE A 20 -10.83 6.27 -9.31
N GLU A 21 -12.07 6.32 -9.85
CA GLU A 21 -13.28 6.00 -9.09
C GLU A 21 -13.28 4.54 -8.61
N ALA A 22 -13.00 3.59 -9.51
CA ALA A 22 -12.95 2.17 -9.18
C ALA A 22 -11.84 1.86 -8.17
N LYS A 23 -10.66 2.44 -8.34
CA LYS A 23 -9.54 2.28 -7.40
C LYS A 23 -9.84 2.90 -6.03
N SER A 24 -10.50 4.05 -6.01
CA SER A 24 -10.91 4.72 -4.76
C SER A 24 -11.96 3.91 -4.01
N GLN A 25 -12.89 3.27 -4.72
CA GLN A 25 -13.86 2.37 -4.11
C GLN A 25 -13.17 1.18 -3.43
N VAL A 26 -12.29 0.49 -4.14
CA VAL A 26 -11.54 -0.65 -3.60
C VAL A 26 -10.65 -0.23 -2.42
N ALA A 27 -10.03 0.95 -2.51
CA ALA A 27 -9.25 1.54 -1.43
C ALA A 27 -10.10 1.80 -0.18
N GLY A 28 -11.31 2.32 -0.35
CA GLY A 28 -12.26 2.51 0.74
C GLY A 28 -12.71 1.20 1.38
N GLU A 29 -12.94 0.15 0.58
CA GLU A 29 -13.33 -1.17 1.10
C GLU A 29 -12.22 -1.82 1.94
N VAL A 30 -10.97 -1.74 1.49
CA VAL A 30 -9.85 -2.32 2.26
C VAL A 30 -9.58 -1.52 3.53
N ALA A 31 -9.79 -0.20 3.52
CA ALA A 31 -9.60 0.64 4.70
C ALA A 31 -10.53 0.28 5.86
N GLN A 32 -11.72 -0.23 5.59
CA GLN A 32 -12.67 -0.68 6.63
C GLN A 32 -12.17 -1.90 7.43
N ARG A 33 -11.10 -2.54 7.00
CA ARG A 33 -10.50 -3.68 7.72
C ARG A 33 -9.54 -3.24 8.82
N LEU A 34 -9.13 -1.96 8.80
CA LEU A 34 -8.20 -1.42 9.77
C LEU A 34 -8.73 -1.55 11.19
N LYS A 35 -7.85 -1.93 12.10
CA LYS A 35 -8.09 -1.94 13.55
C LYS A 35 -6.99 -1.16 14.27
N ASP A 36 -7.31 -0.70 15.47
CA ASP A 36 -6.31 -0.01 16.30
C ASP A 36 -5.15 -0.95 16.64
N GLY A 37 -3.94 -0.47 16.42
CA GLY A 37 -2.71 -1.22 16.68
C GLY A 37 -2.20 -2.10 15.54
N ASP A 38 -2.92 -2.19 14.42
CA ASP A 38 -2.53 -3.04 13.29
C ASP A 38 -1.13 -2.70 12.74
N VAL A 39 -0.43 -3.74 12.33
CA VAL A 39 0.76 -3.64 11.47
C VAL A 39 0.35 -4.06 10.06
N VAL A 40 0.34 -3.11 9.14
CA VAL A 40 -0.18 -3.31 7.78
C VAL A 40 0.95 -3.39 6.77
N GLY A 41 0.99 -4.46 5.99
CA GLY A 41 1.85 -4.55 4.82
C GLY A 41 1.26 -3.74 3.66
N VAL A 42 2.00 -2.72 3.22
CA VAL A 42 1.53 -1.75 2.23
C VAL A 42 2.24 -1.96 0.91
N GLY A 43 1.47 -2.35 -0.10
CA GLY A 43 1.91 -2.51 -1.48
C GLY A 43 2.33 -1.19 -2.14
N SER A 44 2.69 -1.24 -3.40
CA SER A 44 3.10 -0.08 -4.20
C SER A 44 2.14 0.21 -5.36
N GLY A 45 2.34 1.36 -6.00
CA GLY A 45 1.53 1.84 -7.12
C GLY A 45 0.26 2.60 -6.73
N SER A 46 -0.46 3.09 -7.74
CA SER A 46 -1.55 4.05 -7.56
C SER A 46 -2.72 3.55 -6.71
N THR A 47 -3.11 2.27 -6.85
CA THR A 47 -4.19 1.69 -6.04
C THR A 47 -3.78 1.58 -4.57
N SER A 48 -2.53 1.13 -4.32
CA SER A 48 -1.99 1.05 -2.96
C SER A 48 -1.82 2.41 -2.31
N MET A 49 -1.48 3.44 -3.10
CA MET A 49 -1.43 4.82 -2.61
C MET A 49 -2.80 5.31 -2.15
N LEU A 50 -3.84 5.11 -2.96
CA LEU A 50 -5.21 5.46 -2.57
C LEU A 50 -5.67 4.70 -1.32
N ALA A 51 -5.29 3.41 -1.22
CA ALA A 51 -5.60 2.60 -0.05
C ALA A 51 -4.88 3.12 1.21
N LEU A 52 -3.61 3.52 1.12
CA LEU A 52 -2.88 4.11 2.24
C LEU A 52 -3.55 5.41 2.71
N HIS A 53 -3.95 6.28 1.78
CA HIS A 53 -4.70 7.50 2.12
C HIS A 53 -6.03 7.18 2.82
N ALA A 54 -6.78 6.21 2.32
CA ALA A 54 -8.04 5.79 2.93
C ALA A 54 -7.83 5.21 4.34
N LEU A 55 -6.79 4.41 4.54
CA LEU A 55 -6.40 3.89 5.86
C LEU A 55 -6.05 5.01 6.85
N ALA A 56 -5.27 6.00 6.40
CA ALA A 56 -4.91 7.14 7.24
C ALA A 56 -6.14 7.97 7.65
N GLN A 57 -7.09 8.17 6.73
CA GLN A 57 -8.37 8.85 7.02
C GLN A 57 -9.22 8.04 8.00
N GLU A 58 -9.29 6.72 7.84
CA GLU A 58 -10.05 5.85 8.74
C GLU A 58 -9.43 5.84 10.14
N ALA A 59 -8.10 5.74 10.24
CA ALA A 59 -7.38 5.85 11.49
C ALA A 59 -7.65 7.20 12.19
N GLN A 60 -7.62 8.30 11.46
CA GLN A 60 -7.91 9.63 11.99
C GLN A 60 -9.36 9.74 12.50
N ARG A 61 -10.32 9.21 11.74
CA ARG A 61 -11.76 9.24 12.10
C ARG A 61 -12.04 8.53 13.42
N HIS A 62 -11.36 7.39 13.64
CA HIS A 62 -11.56 6.56 14.83
C HIS A 62 -10.54 6.82 15.94
N GLN A 63 -9.58 7.74 15.74
CA GLN A 63 -8.45 7.98 16.64
C GLN A 63 -7.59 6.74 16.87
N TRP A 64 -7.52 5.85 15.88
CA TRP A 64 -6.68 4.66 15.88
C TRP A 64 -5.26 4.98 15.44
N ARG A 65 -4.36 4.08 15.77
CA ARG A 65 -2.98 4.09 15.31
C ARG A 65 -2.68 2.76 14.63
N PHE A 66 -1.93 2.83 13.55
CA PHE A 66 -1.37 1.65 12.91
C PHE A 66 0.05 1.96 12.45
N SER A 67 0.81 0.93 12.11
CA SER A 67 2.12 1.07 11.49
C SER A 67 2.17 0.34 10.15
N ALA A 68 3.00 0.82 9.24
CA ALA A 68 3.10 0.28 7.89
C ALA A 68 4.45 -0.41 7.66
N ILE A 69 4.44 -1.55 6.96
CA ILE A 69 5.63 -2.15 6.36
C ILE A 69 5.51 -1.92 4.85
N THR A 70 6.38 -1.08 4.28
CA THR A 70 6.25 -0.62 2.91
C THR A 70 7.09 -1.42 1.91
N THR A 71 6.59 -1.56 0.69
CA THR A 71 7.29 -2.25 -0.40
C THR A 71 8.27 -1.37 -1.14
N SER A 72 8.11 -0.04 -1.07
CA SER A 72 8.93 0.92 -1.80
C SER A 72 9.25 2.16 -0.97
N LEU A 73 10.25 2.92 -1.40
CA LEU A 73 10.61 4.20 -0.78
C LEU A 73 9.50 5.24 -0.96
N GLU A 74 8.83 5.26 -2.11
CA GLU A 74 7.68 6.13 -2.35
C GLU A 74 6.60 5.95 -1.29
N MET A 75 6.25 4.70 -0.99
CA MET A 75 5.23 4.41 0.03
C MET A 75 5.71 4.78 1.43
N ALA A 76 7.01 4.68 1.71
CA ALA A 76 7.58 5.12 2.98
C ALA A 76 7.50 6.65 3.13
N ILE A 77 7.75 7.39 2.06
CA ILE A 77 7.58 8.85 2.02
C ILE A 77 6.12 9.23 2.23
N ALA A 78 5.19 8.58 1.52
CA ALA A 78 3.76 8.82 1.69
C ALA A 78 3.28 8.52 3.12
N CYS A 79 3.78 7.46 3.76
CA CYS A 79 3.51 7.19 5.17
C CYS A 79 3.97 8.34 6.06
N ALA A 80 5.17 8.85 5.83
CA ALA A 80 5.71 9.98 6.60
C ALA A 80 4.86 11.25 6.44
N GLU A 81 4.43 11.57 5.22
CA GLU A 81 3.55 12.71 4.93
C GLU A 81 2.17 12.58 5.59
N LEU A 82 1.64 11.36 5.68
CA LEU A 82 0.37 11.06 6.33
C LEU A 82 0.48 10.86 7.85
N GLY A 83 1.69 10.96 8.42
CA GLY A 83 1.92 10.73 9.84
C GLY A 83 1.76 9.26 10.26
N VAL A 84 1.87 8.32 9.32
CA VAL A 84 1.82 6.88 9.58
C VAL A 84 3.22 6.36 9.89
N PRO A 85 3.49 5.83 11.09
CA PRO A 85 4.78 5.26 11.43
C PRO A 85 5.10 4.05 10.53
N THR A 86 6.37 3.91 10.16
CA THR A 86 6.83 2.74 9.41
C THR A 86 7.65 1.81 10.29
N THR A 87 7.56 0.52 10.01
CA THR A 87 8.36 -0.55 10.62
C THR A 87 8.89 -1.49 9.53
N SER A 88 9.49 -2.60 9.89
CA SER A 88 10.07 -3.56 8.94
C SER A 88 9.77 -5.01 9.31
N LEU A 89 9.88 -5.93 8.35
CA LEU A 89 9.75 -7.37 8.59
C LEU A 89 10.78 -7.94 9.57
N ILE A 90 11.88 -7.22 9.80
CA ILE A 90 12.88 -7.61 10.80
C ILE A 90 12.36 -7.37 12.22
N GLN A 91 11.54 -6.34 12.38
CA GLN A 91 11.04 -5.88 13.68
C GLN A 91 9.68 -6.50 14.01
N GLN A 92 8.78 -6.57 13.02
CA GLN A 92 7.40 -7.01 13.23
C GLN A 92 6.91 -7.79 12.00
N ARG A 93 5.91 -8.66 12.20
CA ARG A 93 5.14 -9.25 11.12
C ARG A 93 3.89 -8.41 10.86
N PRO A 94 3.44 -8.31 9.62
CA PRO A 94 2.16 -7.67 9.35
C PRO A 94 1.01 -8.55 9.87
N ASP A 95 -0.02 -7.92 10.43
CA ASP A 95 -1.29 -8.57 10.75
C ASP A 95 -2.04 -8.94 9.47
N TRP A 96 -1.96 -8.06 8.49
CA TRP A 96 -2.46 -8.26 7.14
C TRP A 96 -1.73 -7.37 6.14
N SER A 97 -1.94 -7.62 4.85
CA SER A 97 -1.32 -6.79 3.81
C SER A 97 -2.24 -6.60 2.61
N PHE A 98 -1.97 -5.56 1.85
CA PHE A 98 -2.61 -5.34 0.57
C PHE A 98 -1.60 -4.91 -0.49
N ASP A 99 -1.92 -5.19 -1.75
CA ASP A 99 -1.15 -4.75 -2.90
C ASP A 99 -2.02 -4.76 -4.16
N GLY A 100 -1.57 -4.09 -5.22
CA GLY A 100 -2.16 -4.20 -6.53
C GLY A 100 -1.67 -5.42 -7.31
N ALA A 101 -2.29 -5.69 -8.46
CA ALA A 101 -1.77 -6.60 -9.47
C ALA A 101 -1.89 -5.98 -10.85
N ASP A 102 -1.03 -6.44 -11.78
CA ASP A 102 -1.07 -6.01 -13.17
C ASP A 102 -2.16 -6.76 -13.93
N GLU A 103 -2.28 -8.07 -13.67
CA GLU A 103 -3.32 -8.95 -14.20
C GLU A 103 -3.70 -10.01 -13.16
N VAL A 104 -4.97 -10.41 -13.15
CA VAL A 104 -5.49 -11.52 -12.31
C VAL A 104 -6.49 -12.31 -13.14
N ASP A 105 -6.35 -13.64 -13.19
CA ASP A 105 -7.29 -14.53 -13.85
C ASP A 105 -8.33 -15.13 -12.89
N ASP A 106 -9.24 -15.93 -13.41
CA ASP A 106 -10.30 -16.59 -12.63
C ASP A 106 -9.78 -17.68 -11.67
N ALA A 107 -8.55 -18.17 -11.87
CA ALA A 107 -7.89 -19.10 -10.96
C ALA A 107 -7.15 -18.36 -9.84
N LEU A 108 -7.15 -17.02 -9.85
CA LEU A 108 -6.41 -16.12 -8.98
C LEU A 108 -4.89 -16.17 -9.19
N ASP A 109 -4.44 -16.65 -10.34
CA ASP A 109 -3.06 -16.47 -10.76
C ASP A 109 -2.84 -15.00 -11.14
N MET A 110 -1.65 -14.47 -10.82
CA MET A 110 -1.40 -13.04 -10.91
C MET A 110 -0.11 -12.72 -11.63
N ILE A 111 -0.15 -11.69 -12.46
CA ILE A 111 1.05 -10.99 -12.92
C ILE A 111 1.21 -9.74 -12.07
N LYS A 112 2.42 -9.56 -11.50
CA LYS A 112 2.80 -8.46 -10.64
C LYS A 112 4.21 -7.95 -10.97
N GLY A 113 4.52 -6.78 -10.43
CA GLY A 113 5.88 -6.28 -10.42
C GLY A 113 6.23 -5.31 -11.55
N ARG A 114 5.25 -4.77 -12.29
CA ARG A 114 5.48 -3.75 -13.31
C ARG A 114 6.25 -2.54 -12.78
N GLY A 115 5.99 -2.14 -11.53
CA GLY A 115 6.67 -1.05 -10.84
C GLY A 115 8.06 -1.39 -10.28
N GLY A 116 8.55 -2.63 -10.45
CA GLY A 116 9.89 -3.06 -10.02
C GLY A 116 10.04 -3.41 -8.53
N ALA A 117 8.98 -3.34 -7.73
CA ALA A 117 9.02 -3.65 -6.29
C ALA A 117 8.76 -5.14 -5.95
N MET A 118 8.67 -6.01 -6.96
CA MET A 118 8.19 -7.40 -6.89
C MET A 118 8.78 -8.22 -5.74
N LEU A 119 10.08 -8.12 -5.47
CA LEU A 119 10.71 -8.90 -4.38
C LEU A 119 10.17 -8.48 -3.01
N ARG A 120 10.09 -7.19 -2.74
CA ARG A 120 9.58 -6.67 -1.45
C ARG A 120 8.08 -6.94 -1.31
N GLU A 121 7.31 -6.77 -2.38
CA GLU A 121 5.89 -7.12 -2.44
C GLU A 121 5.70 -8.59 -2.05
N LYS A 122 6.44 -9.51 -2.68
CA LYS A 122 6.35 -10.94 -2.39
C LYS A 122 6.71 -11.27 -0.95
N LEU A 123 7.76 -10.67 -0.41
CA LEU A 123 8.18 -10.89 0.97
C LEU A 123 7.10 -10.45 1.96
N ILE A 124 6.50 -9.27 1.77
CA ILE A 124 5.45 -8.76 2.65
C ILE A 124 4.18 -9.60 2.54
N LEU A 125 3.71 -9.89 1.31
CA LEU A 125 2.55 -10.74 1.10
C LEU A 125 2.74 -12.15 1.69
N ALA A 126 3.92 -12.77 1.49
CA ALA A 126 4.21 -14.08 2.03
C ALA A 126 4.32 -14.11 3.57
N SER A 127 4.65 -12.98 4.19
CA SER A 127 4.77 -12.84 5.64
C SER A 127 3.43 -12.51 6.32
N SER A 128 2.39 -12.19 5.55
CA SER A 128 1.09 -11.78 6.05
C SER A 128 0.13 -12.96 6.14
N PRO A 129 -0.61 -13.15 7.25
CA PRO A 129 -1.63 -14.19 7.35
C PRO A 129 -2.81 -13.92 6.43
N GLU A 130 -3.22 -12.65 6.30
CA GLU A 130 -4.28 -12.21 5.40
C GLU A 130 -3.70 -11.27 4.33
N ARG A 131 -4.13 -11.46 3.08
CA ARG A 131 -3.64 -10.74 1.90
C ARG A 131 -4.81 -10.30 1.03
N TYR A 132 -4.82 -9.02 0.70
CA TYR A 132 -5.85 -8.43 -0.16
C TYR A 132 -5.19 -7.91 -1.43
N ILE A 133 -5.62 -8.42 -2.57
CA ILE A 133 -5.18 -7.93 -3.88
C ILE A 133 -6.23 -6.98 -4.42
N LEU A 134 -5.83 -5.73 -4.56
CA LEU A 134 -6.69 -4.61 -4.94
C LEU A 134 -6.61 -4.39 -6.44
N ILE A 135 -7.66 -4.75 -7.16
CA ILE A 135 -7.76 -4.57 -8.61
C ILE A 135 -9.07 -3.90 -8.99
N ASP A 136 -9.05 -3.13 -10.05
CA ASP A 136 -10.24 -2.77 -10.79
C ASP A 136 -10.51 -3.80 -11.91
N GLN A 137 -11.68 -3.74 -12.50
CA GLN A 137 -12.10 -4.73 -13.49
C GLN A 137 -11.17 -4.80 -14.72
N SER A 138 -10.43 -3.74 -15.04
CA SER A 138 -9.50 -3.71 -16.17
C SER A 138 -8.29 -4.64 -15.99
N LYS A 139 -8.04 -5.10 -14.76
CA LYS A 139 -6.94 -6.01 -14.40
C LYS A 139 -7.36 -7.48 -14.45
N ARG A 140 -8.63 -7.75 -14.65
CA ARG A 140 -9.13 -9.12 -14.76
C ARG A 140 -8.91 -9.64 -16.18
N VAL A 141 -8.29 -10.80 -16.29
CA VAL A 141 -8.02 -11.51 -17.55
C VAL A 141 -8.64 -12.91 -17.52
N THR A 142 -8.75 -13.55 -18.69
CA THR A 142 -9.29 -14.91 -18.85
C THR A 142 -8.18 -15.89 -19.14
#